data_318c8d49a2925c5ebfbab8e32cf3ab9c
#
_entry.id   318c8d49a2925c5ebfbab8e32cf3ab9c
#
_cell.length_a   1.000
_cell.length_b   1.000
_cell.length_c   1.000
_cell.angle_alpha   90.00
_cell.angle_beta   90.00
_cell.angle_gamma   90.00
#
_symmetry.space_group_name_H-M   'P 1'
#
loop_
_entity.id
_entity.type
_entity.pdbx_description
1 polymer ?
#
loop_
_entity_poly.entity_id
_entity_poly.type
_entity_poly.pdbx_seq_one_letter_code
_entity_poly.pdbx_strand_id
1 'polypeptide(L)'
;MYKRQQVATAEKREPLIDTLVDDKEQTLKIVAEMPGVEKTDVNVVVDEDIVHIDAEHGEKSYHVNVPIQHAVDSDSPKATYTNGILELTFNLDTKPKGKSVDVL
;
A
#
# COMPACT_ATOMS: atom_id res chain seq x y z
N MET A 1 0.78 40.40 2.89
CA MET A 1 0.57 39.74 2.93
C MET A 1 0.64 38.83 2.73
N TYR A 2 0.80 38.35 2.87
CA TYR A 2 0.79 37.42 2.70
C TYR A 2 0.52 36.51 2.64
N LYS A 3 0.59 36.23 2.65
CA LYS A 3 0.19 35.30 2.63
C LYS A 3 0.25 34.35 2.35
N ARG A 4 0.37 33.90 2.56
CA ARG A 4 0.38 32.87 2.37
C ARG A 4 -0.06 32.06 1.83
N GLN A 5 0.15 31.62 1.67
CA GLN A 5 -0.24 30.85 1.20
C GLN A 5 -0.61 30.01 0.85
N GLN A 6 -0.56 29.75 1.07
CA GLN A 6 -1.01 29.02 0.66
C GLN A 6 -1.51 28.27 0.47
N VAL A 7 -1.32 28.59 1.13
CA VAL A 7 -1.67 27.66 0.56
C VAL A 7 -2.78 26.89 -0.03
N ALA A 8 -3.05 26.83 -0.98
CA ALA A 8 -4.10 26.16 -1.68
C ALA A 8 -3.76 24.74 -2.09
N THR A 9 -2.60 24.30 -1.77
CA THR A 9 -2.23 22.92 -2.06
C THR A 9 -2.81 22.00 -1.01
N ALA A 10 -3.30 20.84 -1.47
CA ALA A 10 -3.78 19.83 -0.57
C ALA A 10 -2.67 19.39 0.36
N GLU A 11 -2.98 19.29 1.61
CA GLU A 11 -2.04 18.80 2.59
C GLU A 11 -1.89 17.30 2.40
N LYS A 12 -0.68 16.85 2.19
CA LYS A 12 -0.41 15.43 2.06
C LYS A 12 -0.44 14.77 3.42
N ARG A 13 -1.23 13.73 3.52
CA ARG A 13 -1.39 12.97 4.75
C ARG A 13 -0.94 11.56 4.51
N GLU A 14 -0.40 10.96 5.55
CA GLU A 14 -0.15 9.54 5.53
C GLU A 14 -1.40 8.85 6.02
N PRO A 15 -1.95 7.92 5.25
CA PRO A 15 -3.09 7.15 5.73
C PRO A 15 -2.67 6.21 6.85
N LEU A 16 -3.64 5.80 7.65
CA LEU A 16 -3.38 4.76 8.65
C LEU A 16 -3.18 3.44 7.90
N ILE A 17 -2.09 2.77 8.22
CA ILE A 17 -1.70 1.54 7.53
C ILE A 17 -1.63 0.39 8.51
N ASP A 18 -2.26 -0.71 8.15
CA ASP A 18 -2.10 -1.99 8.85
C ASP A 18 -1.57 -3.01 7.87
N THR A 19 -0.64 -3.82 8.32
CA THR A 19 -0.11 -4.92 7.52
C THR A 19 -0.38 -6.21 8.27
N LEU A 20 -1.04 -7.14 7.59
CA LEU A 20 -1.49 -8.40 8.18
C LEU A 20 -0.97 -9.56 7.36
N VAL A 21 -0.40 -10.55 8.05
CA VAL A 21 0.04 -11.78 7.39
C VAL A 21 -0.91 -12.89 7.82
N ASP A 22 -1.45 -13.58 6.84
CA ASP A 22 -2.31 -14.73 7.08
C ASP A 22 -1.54 -15.99 6.67
N ASP A 23 -1.09 -16.73 7.67
CA ASP A 23 -0.29 -17.93 7.42
C ASP A 23 -1.10 -19.06 6.81
N LYS A 24 -2.39 -19.11 7.08
CA LYS A 24 -3.24 -20.16 6.51
C LYS A 24 -3.48 -19.93 5.03
N GLU A 25 -3.78 -18.69 4.68
CA GLU A 25 -4.06 -18.34 3.28
C GLU A 25 -2.79 -18.00 2.52
N GLN A 26 -1.67 -17.88 3.23
CA GLN A 26 -0.41 -17.49 2.63
C GLN A 26 -0.54 -16.18 1.88
N THR A 27 -1.07 -15.19 2.57
CA THR A 27 -1.27 -13.85 2.01
C THR A 27 -0.73 -12.78 2.93
N LEU A 28 -0.33 -11.69 2.31
CA LEU A 28 0.01 -10.45 2.99
C LEU A 28 -1.03 -9.42 2.59
N LYS A 29 -1.66 -8.81 3.57
CA LYS A 29 -2.68 -7.80 3.30
C LYS A 29 -2.22 -6.46 3.85
N ILE A 30 -2.31 -5.43 3.03
CA ILE A 30 -2.04 -4.06 3.44
C ILE A 30 -3.36 -3.32 3.40
N VAL A 31 -3.73 -2.72 4.52
CA VAL A 31 -4.99 -1.98 4.65
C VAL A 31 -4.65 -0.52 4.88
N ALA A 32 -5.19 0.36 4.06
CA ALA A 32 -4.96 1.79 4.16
C ALA A 32 -6.29 2.51 4.28
N GLU A 33 -6.41 3.36 5.30
CA GLU A 33 -7.62 4.17 5.48
C GLU A 33 -7.43 5.52 4.80
N MET A 34 -8.21 5.74 3.75
CA MET A 34 -8.13 6.98 2.96
C MET A 34 -9.53 7.50 2.67
N PRO A 35 -10.26 7.94 3.69
CA PRO A 35 -11.62 8.44 3.45
C PRO A 35 -11.59 9.75 2.69
N GLY A 36 -12.64 9.99 1.91
CA GLY A 36 -12.80 11.24 1.21
C GLY A 36 -12.25 11.27 -0.20
N VAL A 37 -11.76 10.14 -0.70
CA VAL A 37 -11.34 10.03 -2.10
C VAL A 37 -12.17 8.97 -2.78
N GLU A 38 -12.15 8.97 -4.10
CA GLU A 38 -12.90 8.00 -4.90
C GLU A 38 -11.96 6.87 -5.32
N LYS A 39 -12.55 5.75 -5.68
CA LYS A 39 -11.77 4.61 -6.16
C LYS A 39 -10.85 5.01 -7.32
N THR A 40 -11.35 5.85 -8.21
CA THR A 40 -10.60 6.30 -9.38
C THR A 40 -9.46 7.24 -9.04
N ASP A 41 -9.45 7.78 -7.82
CA ASP A 41 -8.38 8.66 -7.37
C ASP A 41 -7.19 7.90 -6.81
N VAL A 42 -7.37 6.62 -6.52
CA VAL A 42 -6.34 5.82 -5.85
C VAL A 42 -5.38 5.25 -6.87
N ASN A 43 -4.10 5.48 -6.64
CA ASN A 43 -3.03 4.96 -7.48
C ASN A 43 -2.08 4.14 -6.62
N VAL A 44 -1.81 2.92 -7.06
CA VAL A 44 -0.92 2.01 -6.34
C VAL A 44 0.15 1.52 -7.28
N VAL A 45 1.40 1.67 -6.89
CA VAL A 45 2.53 1.18 -7.66
C VAL A 45 3.39 0.33 -6.75
N VAL A 46 3.69 -0.87 -7.19
CA VAL A 46 4.61 -1.76 -6.47
C VAL A 46 5.95 -1.71 -7.17
N ASP A 47 6.96 -1.27 -6.45
CA ASP A 47 8.30 -1.13 -6.98
C ASP A 47 9.27 -1.87 -6.07
N GLU A 48 9.75 -3.00 -6.54
CA GLU A 48 10.58 -3.90 -5.76
C GLU A 48 9.89 -4.28 -4.44
N ASP A 49 10.39 -3.82 -3.32
CA ASP A 49 9.84 -4.16 -2.02
C ASP A 49 9.05 -3.02 -1.41
N ILE A 50 8.67 -2.03 -2.20
CA ILE A 50 7.95 -0.87 -1.71
C ILE A 50 6.65 -0.71 -2.45
N VAL A 51 5.57 -0.51 -1.71
CA VAL A 51 4.27 -0.19 -2.27
C VAL A 51 4.06 1.31 -2.10
N HIS A 52 3.87 2.00 -3.23
CA HIS A 52 3.59 3.42 -3.23
C HIS A 52 2.10 3.61 -3.39
N ILE A 53 1.47 4.26 -2.45
CA ILE A 53 0.03 4.51 -2.47
C ILE A 53 -0.19 6.02 -2.49
N ASP A 54 -0.93 6.48 -3.48
CA ASP A 54 -1.27 7.89 -3.64
C ASP A 54 -2.75 8.03 -3.93
N ALA A 55 -3.36 9.08 -3.42
CA ALA A 55 -4.74 9.39 -3.74
C ALA A 55 -4.97 10.89 -3.56
N GLU A 56 -5.66 11.50 -4.51
CA GLU A 56 -6.00 12.91 -4.42
C GLU A 56 -7.43 13.13 -4.85
N HIS A 57 -8.15 13.93 -4.08
CA HIS A 57 -9.50 14.31 -4.42
C HIS A 57 -9.82 15.66 -3.76
N GLY A 58 -9.96 16.70 -4.58
CA GLY A 58 -10.17 18.03 -4.06
C GLY A 58 -9.00 18.46 -3.19
N GLU A 59 -9.28 18.76 -1.95
CA GLU A 59 -8.26 19.18 -1.00
C GLU A 59 -7.67 18.00 -0.22
N LYS A 60 -8.16 16.79 -0.48
CA LYS A 60 -7.63 15.61 0.20
C LYS A 60 -6.50 15.00 -0.61
N SER A 61 -5.40 14.74 0.05
CA SER A 61 -4.25 14.14 -0.59
C SER A 61 -3.59 13.17 0.40
N TYR A 62 -3.42 11.93 -0.04
CA TYR A 62 -2.76 10.91 0.75
C TYR A 62 -1.56 10.38 0.01
N HIS A 63 -0.51 10.12 0.74
CA HIS A 63 0.70 9.53 0.17
C HIS A 63 1.41 8.72 1.22
N VAL A 64 1.76 7.50 0.87
CA VAL A 64 2.55 6.65 1.76
C VAL A 64 3.34 5.66 0.95
N ASN A 65 4.53 5.34 1.44
CA ASN A 65 5.36 4.27 0.91
C ASN A 65 5.43 3.18 1.97
N VAL A 66 4.96 2.00 1.63
CA VAL A 66 4.90 0.89 2.58
C VAL A 66 5.95 -0.15 2.18
N PRO A 67 6.98 -0.34 2.99
CA PRO A 67 7.96 -1.38 2.69
C PRO A 67 7.34 -2.75 2.96
N ILE A 68 7.57 -3.67 2.04
CA ILE A 68 7.13 -5.05 2.20
C ILE A 68 8.31 -5.83 2.76
N GLN A 69 8.11 -6.39 3.95
CA GLN A 69 9.17 -7.11 4.63
C GLN A 69 9.06 -8.63 4.47
N HIS A 70 8.16 -9.06 3.62
CA HIS A 70 7.94 -10.47 3.35
C HIS A 70 8.13 -10.72 1.86
N ALA A 71 8.55 -11.92 1.52
CA ALA A 71 8.64 -12.30 0.12
C ALA A 71 7.22 -12.50 -0.41
N VAL A 72 6.85 -11.72 -1.41
CA VAL A 72 5.53 -11.79 -2.00
C VAL A 72 5.64 -11.96 -3.51
N ASP A 73 4.58 -12.56 -4.07
CA ASP A 73 4.42 -12.60 -5.52
C ASP A 73 3.80 -11.28 -5.94
N SER A 74 4.60 -10.43 -6.58
CA SER A 74 4.14 -9.11 -6.98
C SER A 74 3.47 -9.09 -8.34
N ASP A 75 3.33 -10.25 -8.99
CA ASP A 75 2.77 -10.30 -10.33
C ASP A 75 1.25 -10.14 -10.38
N SER A 76 0.57 -10.47 -9.29
CA SER A 76 -0.90 -10.41 -9.31
C SER A 76 -1.48 -9.99 -7.96
N PRO A 77 -1.12 -8.81 -7.47
CA PRO A 77 -1.76 -8.32 -6.27
C PRO A 77 -3.21 -7.94 -6.58
N LYS A 78 -4.06 -8.11 -5.59
CA LYS A 78 -5.47 -7.70 -5.69
C LYS A 78 -5.67 -6.46 -4.87
N ALA A 79 -6.46 -5.54 -5.39
CA ALA A 79 -6.74 -4.29 -4.71
C ALA A 79 -8.24 -4.04 -4.71
N THR A 80 -8.78 -3.67 -3.57
CA THR A 80 -10.16 -3.22 -3.47
C THR A 80 -10.19 -1.90 -2.69
N TYR A 81 -11.14 -1.06 -3.02
CA TYR A 81 -11.34 0.18 -2.28
C TYR A 81 -12.83 0.32 -2.03
N THR A 82 -13.21 0.30 -0.76
CA THR A 82 -14.61 0.34 -0.35
C THR A 82 -14.73 1.13 0.94
N ASN A 83 -15.65 2.10 0.97
CA ASN A 83 -15.93 2.88 2.16
C ASN A 83 -14.69 3.52 2.78
N GLY A 84 -13.82 4.04 1.93
CA GLY A 84 -12.62 4.72 2.42
C GLY A 84 -11.48 3.78 2.80
N ILE A 85 -11.64 2.48 2.57
CA ILE A 85 -10.64 1.49 2.94
C ILE A 85 -10.05 0.86 1.68
N LEU A 86 -8.75 1.00 1.51
CA LEU A 86 -8.02 0.31 0.46
C LEU A 86 -7.44 -0.97 1.05
N GLU A 87 -7.69 -2.10 0.38
CA GLU A 87 -7.07 -3.36 0.77
C GLU A 87 -6.27 -3.89 -0.40
N LEU A 88 -5.01 -4.14 -0.14
CA LEU A 88 -4.12 -4.78 -1.10
C LEU A 88 -3.80 -6.17 -0.57
N THR A 89 -3.95 -7.17 -1.41
CA THR A 89 -3.66 -8.54 -1.03
C THR A 89 -2.61 -9.11 -1.97
N PHE A 90 -1.53 -9.58 -1.38
CA PHE A 90 -0.44 -10.23 -2.10
C PHE A 90 -0.39 -11.67 -1.67
N ASN A 91 -0.11 -12.56 -2.61
CA ASN A 91 0.21 -13.92 -2.25
C ASN A 91 1.65 -13.95 -1.76
N LEU A 92 1.89 -14.64 -0.67
CA LEU A 92 3.25 -14.82 -0.18
C LEU A 92 3.99 -15.74 -1.14
N ASP A 93 5.25 -15.42 -1.37
CA ASP A 93 6.09 -16.27 -2.17
C ASP A 93 6.56 -17.42 -1.29
N THR A 94 6.02 -18.60 -1.53
CA THR A 94 6.33 -19.77 -0.73
C THR A 94 7.60 -20.47 -1.18
N LYS A 95 8.15 -20.04 -2.31
CA LYS A 95 9.40 -20.63 -2.79
C LYS A 95 10.55 -20.11 -1.96
N PRO A 96 11.42 -20.99 -1.50
CA PRO A 96 12.57 -20.51 -0.74
C PRO A 96 13.43 -19.60 -1.61
N LYS A 97 13.78 -18.47 -1.06
CA LYS A 97 14.60 -17.50 -1.76
C LYS A 97 16.05 -17.93 -1.82
N GLY A 98 16.49 -18.65 -0.83
CA GLY A 98 17.84 -19.14 -0.79
C GLY A 98 17.90 -20.58 -1.22
N LYS A 99 19.10 -21.05 -1.44
CA LYS A 99 19.33 -22.44 -1.67
C LYS A 99 19.35 -23.19 -0.37
N SER A 100 18.65 -24.30 -0.36
CA SER A 100 18.78 -25.24 0.74
C SER A 100 20.15 -25.88 0.69
N VAL A 101 20.81 -25.92 1.81
CA VAL A 101 22.13 -26.53 1.90
C VAL A 101 22.03 -27.76 2.77
N ASP A 102 22.41 -28.90 2.23
CA ASP A 102 22.41 -30.12 3.01
C ASP A 102 23.56 -30.11 4.01
N VAL A 103 23.25 -30.43 5.25
CA VAL A 103 24.25 -30.53 6.28
C VAL A 103 24.71 -31.96 6.35
N LEU A 104 25.97 -32.15 6.13
CA LEU A 104 26.55 -33.48 6.14
C LEU A 104 26.97 -33.92 7.54
#